data_ef8561fbab8a41079dca6caa1a16b40e
#
_entry.id   ef8561fbab8a41079dca6caa1a16b40e
#
_cell.length_a   1.000
_cell.length_b   1.000
_cell.length_c   1.000
_cell.angle_alpha   90.00
_cell.angle_beta   90.00
_cell.angle_gamma   90.00
#
_symmetry.space_group_name_H-M   'P 1'
#
loop_
_entity.id
_entity.type
_entity.pdbx_description
1 polymer ?
#
loop_
_entity_poly.entity_id
_entity_poly.type
_entity_poly.pdbx_seq_one_letter_code
_entity_poly.pdbx_strand_id
1 'polypeptide(L)'
;MTKITRKFWAALVQSLIWHITCNCITMKKELTVNLQRCLFILLLSGAFPLALSAQRISYSEPEREDSRRTEFEVIGKIGSNILIFKNNRSDNAISVYANDMKLVERVKLDYMDDRWINVDFIPYSDHLWMIYQYQRRGVVYCMGVKLDANAKALSDPIELDTTRIGWAANNKIYTTIYSDDKQQIMVFKINNRNPKRFLFTTLLFNAEMQLQNKHRMEMPMEERNDYFSDFLLDNDGDMVFGKFIRKNGGDFVTDLSLVIKKAREERFYVYDMKSDERVLDEVKIKIDNTNKRYLLTAFFYKQRRGNIEGLYAVVWDKPTDKIHKEMLLEFGDDLRRQAKGPDANLRLAFNDYFISDIIIRRDGGFILTGESMYTTSRGGSFNRWDYLYWNNPWSMSSFNNYYWSPYYSPWRSPWNRYGTSSNTRFHAENIMILSFDKDENVEWSNVIPKSQYDDETDAMVSHTLMNTGGELHFLFNLYERRTLLLNDHSINASGRVTRHPTLKNLDRGTEFMPRLGKQISATSAIVPCQFRNYLTFAKIDF
;
A
#
# COMPACT_ATOMS: atom_id res chain seq x y z
N MET A 1 -84.95 46.71 41.39
CA MET A 1 -84.17 45.78 40.54
C MET A 1 -84.22 44.43 41.20
N THR A 2 -84.89 43.52 40.54
CA THR A 2 -85.54 42.32 41.10
C THR A 2 -84.55 41.14 41.28
N LYS A 3 -84.80 40.32 42.30
CA LYS A 3 -84.10 39.10 42.69
C LYS A 3 -83.80 38.13 41.50
N ILE A 4 -84.42 38.29 40.36
CA ILE A 4 -84.31 37.50 39.16
C ILE A 4 -83.00 37.79 38.40
N THR A 5 -82.56 39.05 38.34
CA THR A 5 -81.33 39.44 37.63
C THR A 5 -80.03 38.96 38.32
N ARG A 6 -80.07 38.86 39.67
CA ARG A 6 -78.91 38.33 40.41
C ARG A 6 -78.65 36.82 40.17
N LYS A 7 -79.74 36.04 40.02
CA LYS A 7 -79.59 34.60 39.75
C LYS A 7 -79.08 34.30 38.32
N PHE A 8 -79.47 35.13 37.35
CA PHE A 8 -79.06 34.99 35.98
C PHE A 8 -77.52 35.29 35.80
N TRP A 9 -77.07 36.36 36.46
CA TRP A 9 -75.64 36.71 36.46
C TRP A 9 -74.79 35.72 37.21
N ALA A 10 -75.25 35.12 38.31
CA ALA A 10 -74.54 34.11 39.04
C ALA A 10 -74.38 32.78 38.20
N ALA A 11 -75.43 32.39 37.45
CA ALA A 11 -75.37 31.24 36.57
C ALA A 11 -74.44 31.45 35.37
N LEU A 12 -74.42 32.67 34.80
CA LEU A 12 -73.56 33.05 33.68
C LEU A 12 -72.07 33.04 34.11
N VAL A 13 -71.78 33.61 35.28
CA VAL A 13 -70.43 33.63 35.84
C VAL A 13 -69.96 32.21 36.18
N GLN A 14 -70.82 31.34 36.76
CA GLN A 14 -70.49 29.97 37.03
C GLN A 14 -70.24 29.14 35.76
N SER A 15 -71.04 29.36 34.70
CA SER A 15 -70.81 28.71 33.38
C SER A 15 -69.50 29.16 32.73
N LEU A 16 -69.16 30.46 32.82
CA LEU A 16 -67.92 30.99 32.29
C LEU A 16 -66.69 30.44 33.08
N ILE A 17 -66.77 30.39 34.39
CA ILE A 17 -65.69 29.77 35.22
C ILE A 17 -65.53 28.29 34.89
N TRP A 18 -66.64 27.57 34.69
CA TRP A 18 -66.58 26.15 34.37
C TRP A 18 -65.98 25.92 32.96
N HIS A 19 -66.29 26.76 31.98
CA HIS A 19 -65.68 26.68 30.65
C HIS A 19 -64.21 27.08 30.64
N ILE A 20 -63.80 28.07 31.43
CA ILE A 20 -62.40 28.47 31.54
C ILE A 20 -61.59 27.38 32.27
N THR A 21 -62.11 26.80 33.33
CA THR A 21 -61.41 25.69 34.05
C THR A 21 -61.37 24.43 33.23
N CYS A 22 -62.41 24.10 32.45
CA CYS A 22 -62.39 22.91 31.59
C CYS A 22 -61.39 23.08 30.45
N ASN A 23 -61.30 24.26 29.81
CA ASN A 23 -60.33 24.55 28.79
C ASN A 23 -58.86 24.59 29.33
N CYS A 24 -58.67 25.09 30.56
CA CYS A 24 -57.33 25.03 31.19
C CYS A 24 -56.90 23.62 31.56
N ILE A 25 -57.82 22.72 31.93
CA ILE A 25 -57.52 21.32 32.26
C ILE A 25 -57.24 20.54 30.97
N THR A 26 -57.95 20.77 29.87
CA THR A 26 -57.67 20.14 28.57
C THR A 26 -56.35 20.63 27.97
N MET A 27 -56.09 21.92 28.01
CA MET A 27 -54.79 22.45 27.58
C MET A 27 -53.62 21.92 28.41
N LYS A 28 -53.76 21.80 29.74
CA LYS A 28 -52.72 21.15 30.59
C LYS A 28 -52.53 19.69 30.24
N LYS A 29 -53.59 18.92 29.96
CA LYS A 29 -53.47 17.52 29.53
C LYS A 29 -52.80 17.39 28.15
N GLU A 30 -53.17 18.21 27.20
CA GLU A 30 -52.50 18.19 25.89
C GLU A 30 -51.03 18.62 25.98
N LEU A 31 -50.70 19.62 26.79
CA LEU A 31 -49.31 20.03 27.00
C LEU A 31 -48.47 18.93 27.67
N THR A 32 -49.02 18.22 28.66
CA THR A 32 -48.33 17.10 29.33
C THR A 32 -48.17 15.89 28.39
N VAL A 33 -49.17 15.56 27.58
CA VAL A 33 -49.10 14.48 26.60
C VAL A 33 -48.06 14.79 25.48
N ASN A 34 -48.04 16.05 25.02
CA ASN A 34 -47.06 16.48 24.02
C ASN A 34 -45.64 16.54 24.62
N LEU A 35 -45.47 16.98 25.87
CA LEU A 35 -44.19 16.95 26.58
C LEU A 35 -43.70 15.53 26.80
N GLN A 36 -44.58 14.59 27.17
CA GLN A 36 -44.24 13.17 27.29
C GLN A 36 -43.88 12.55 25.93
N ARG A 37 -44.59 12.91 24.84
CA ARG A 37 -44.23 12.45 23.48
C ARG A 37 -42.90 13.01 23.04
N CYS A 38 -42.60 14.29 23.27
CA CYS A 38 -41.31 14.89 22.98
C CYS A 38 -40.18 14.26 23.82
N LEU A 39 -40.41 13.97 25.10
CA LEU A 39 -39.44 13.28 25.95
C LEU A 39 -39.20 11.84 25.49
N PHE A 40 -40.25 11.15 25.03
CA PHE A 40 -40.13 9.78 24.50
C PHE A 40 -39.40 9.73 23.15
N ILE A 41 -39.61 10.72 22.28
CA ILE A 41 -38.87 10.89 21.01
C ILE A 41 -37.42 11.26 21.30
N LEU A 42 -37.14 12.11 22.28
CA LEU A 42 -35.78 12.45 22.71
C LEU A 42 -35.07 11.23 23.34
N LEU A 43 -35.74 10.41 24.11
CA LEU A 43 -35.22 9.17 24.66
C LEU A 43 -35.01 8.11 23.59
N LEU A 44 -35.88 8.01 22.59
CA LEU A 44 -35.69 7.11 21.43
C LEU A 44 -34.56 7.57 20.50
N SER A 45 -34.38 8.87 20.31
CA SER A 45 -33.26 9.42 19.52
C SER A 45 -31.90 9.34 20.25
N GLY A 46 -31.91 9.36 21.60
CA GLY A 46 -30.72 9.13 22.42
C GLY A 46 -30.33 7.66 22.58
N ALA A 47 -31.23 6.73 22.24
CA ALA A 47 -31.02 5.29 22.31
C ALA A 47 -30.59 4.63 20.99
N PHE A 48 -30.33 5.43 19.91
CA PHE A 48 -29.53 4.90 18.82
C PHE A 48 -28.11 4.65 19.40
N PRO A 49 -27.69 3.40 19.60
CA PRO A 49 -26.28 3.15 19.81
C PRO A 49 -25.62 3.67 18.53
N LEU A 50 -24.86 4.74 18.63
CA LEU A 50 -23.75 4.93 17.71
C LEU A 50 -23.02 3.60 17.81
N ALA A 51 -23.21 2.74 16.81
CA ALA A 51 -22.37 1.58 16.62
C ALA A 51 -20.98 2.18 16.34
N LEU A 52 -20.28 2.52 17.41
CA LEU A 52 -18.83 2.67 17.41
C LEU A 52 -18.33 1.31 16.98
N SER A 53 -18.08 1.16 15.68
CA SER A 53 -17.34 0.03 15.15
C SER A 53 -15.98 0.07 15.84
N ALA A 54 -15.90 -0.63 16.99
CA ALA A 54 -14.64 -0.77 17.69
C ALA A 54 -13.79 -1.70 16.84
N GLN A 55 -12.64 -1.21 16.39
CA GLN A 55 -11.66 -2.02 15.70
C GLN A 55 -11.38 -3.29 16.52
N ARG A 56 -11.50 -4.42 15.86
CA ARG A 56 -11.27 -5.72 16.47
C ARG A 56 -9.94 -6.27 16.03
N ILE A 57 -9.12 -6.71 16.99
CA ILE A 57 -7.87 -7.37 16.70
C ILE A 57 -7.93 -8.85 17.10
N SER A 58 -7.49 -9.72 16.23
CA SER A 58 -7.36 -11.16 16.45
C SER A 58 -5.94 -11.58 16.16
N TYR A 59 -5.34 -12.40 17.02
CA TYR A 59 -3.94 -12.84 16.90
C TYR A 59 -3.85 -14.32 16.57
N SER A 60 -2.88 -14.69 15.73
CA SER A 60 -2.45 -16.08 15.64
C SER A 60 -1.71 -16.49 16.90
N GLU A 61 -1.65 -17.79 17.16
CA GLU A 61 -0.75 -18.30 18.19
C GLU A 61 0.70 -17.99 17.81
N PRO A 62 1.55 -17.60 18.78
CA PRO A 62 2.97 -17.39 18.54
C PRO A 62 3.64 -18.69 18.09
N GLU A 63 4.26 -18.67 16.94
CA GLU A 63 5.00 -19.83 16.44
C GLU A 63 6.38 -19.89 17.11
N ARG A 64 6.79 -21.10 17.54
CA ARG A 64 8.10 -21.33 18.17
C ARG A 64 9.30 -21.21 17.23
N GLU A 65 9.10 -20.58 16.08
CA GLU A 65 10.13 -20.31 15.10
C GLU A 65 10.77 -18.95 15.38
N ASP A 66 12.10 -18.90 15.32
CA ASP A 66 12.86 -17.66 15.50
C ASP A 66 12.44 -16.66 14.42
N SER A 67 11.80 -15.57 14.81
CA SER A 67 11.34 -14.51 13.91
C SER A 67 12.45 -13.94 13.06
N ARG A 68 13.70 -13.98 13.53
CA ARG A 68 14.89 -13.49 12.82
C ARG A 68 15.34 -14.40 11.68
N ARG A 69 14.87 -15.65 11.63
CA ARG A 69 15.27 -16.67 10.65
C ARG A 69 14.14 -17.07 9.73
N THR A 70 12.91 -16.76 10.07
CA THR A 70 11.74 -17.10 9.27
C THR A 70 11.46 -16.01 8.27
N GLU A 71 11.52 -16.34 7.00
CA GLU A 71 11.01 -15.51 5.91
C GLU A 71 9.53 -15.79 5.73
N PHE A 72 8.73 -14.76 5.50
CA PHE A 72 7.29 -14.94 5.32
C PHE A 72 6.69 -13.94 4.34
N GLU A 73 5.55 -14.30 3.77
CA GLU A 73 4.66 -13.38 3.05
C GLU A 73 3.20 -13.62 3.40
N VAL A 74 2.48 -12.54 3.69
CA VAL A 74 1.02 -12.59 3.80
C VAL A 74 0.46 -12.69 2.37
N ILE A 75 -0.03 -13.87 1.98
CA ILE A 75 -0.60 -14.08 0.64
C ILE A 75 -1.91 -13.32 0.50
N GLY A 76 -2.82 -13.51 1.45
CA GLY A 76 -4.12 -12.85 1.47
C GLY A 76 -5.25 -13.76 1.96
N LYS A 77 -6.48 -13.30 1.74
CA LYS A 77 -7.69 -14.07 2.05
C LYS A 77 -8.19 -14.79 0.82
N ILE A 78 -8.31 -16.11 0.90
CA ILE A 78 -8.83 -16.98 -0.15
C ILE A 78 -10.05 -17.72 0.42
N GLY A 79 -11.24 -17.47 -0.14
CA GLY A 79 -12.48 -17.96 0.43
C GLY A 79 -12.66 -17.47 1.87
N SER A 80 -12.77 -18.39 2.82
CA SER A 80 -12.86 -18.10 4.26
C SER A 80 -11.52 -18.05 4.97
N ASN A 81 -10.44 -18.51 4.33
CA ASN A 81 -9.14 -18.73 4.96
C ASN A 81 -8.15 -17.59 4.66
N ILE A 82 -7.22 -17.39 5.57
CA ILE A 82 -6.10 -16.46 5.42
C ILE A 82 -4.84 -17.30 5.24
N LEU A 83 -4.11 -17.06 4.17
CA LEU A 83 -2.92 -17.83 3.80
C LEU A 83 -1.67 -16.99 4.02
N ILE A 84 -0.67 -17.60 4.68
CA ILE A 84 0.63 -16.98 4.93
C ILE A 84 1.71 -17.99 4.55
N PHE A 85 2.54 -17.63 3.58
CA PHE A 85 3.72 -18.42 3.22
C PHE A 85 4.81 -18.20 4.25
N LYS A 86 5.53 -19.26 4.58
CA LYS A 86 6.67 -19.24 5.50
C LYS A 86 7.76 -20.13 4.98
N ASN A 87 8.98 -19.63 5.06
CA ASN A 87 10.18 -20.39 4.78
C ASN A 87 11.10 -20.34 6.00
N ASN A 88 11.45 -21.49 6.51
CA ASN A 88 12.45 -21.67 7.54
C ASN A 88 13.49 -22.69 7.08
N ARG A 89 14.63 -22.21 6.57
CA ARG A 89 15.80 -23.04 6.17
C ARG A 89 15.49 -24.17 5.17
N SER A 90 14.70 -24.06 4.20
CA SER A 90 14.26 -25.09 3.25
C SER A 90 12.94 -25.77 3.59
N ASP A 91 12.33 -25.47 4.73
CA ASP A 91 10.96 -25.89 5.01
C ASP A 91 9.98 -24.83 4.48
N ASN A 92 9.56 -25.05 3.25
CA ASN A 92 8.60 -24.18 2.56
C ASN A 92 7.18 -24.65 2.87
N ALA A 93 6.40 -23.83 3.53
CA ALA A 93 5.02 -24.16 3.88
C ALA A 93 4.09 -22.96 3.75
N ILE A 94 2.83 -23.22 3.50
CA ILE A 94 1.75 -22.25 3.63
C ILE A 94 0.96 -22.59 4.88
N SER A 95 0.91 -21.66 5.82
CA SER A 95 0.04 -21.74 7.00
C SER A 95 -1.34 -21.21 6.63
N VAL A 96 -2.36 -22.01 6.84
CA VAL A 96 -3.77 -21.70 6.61
C VAL A 96 -4.42 -21.34 7.94
N TYR A 97 -4.96 -20.13 8.04
CA TYR A 97 -5.64 -19.64 9.23
C TYR A 97 -7.13 -19.44 8.97
N ALA A 98 -7.94 -19.74 9.94
CA ALA A 98 -9.34 -19.34 9.95
C ALA A 98 -9.49 -17.81 10.14
N ASN A 99 -10.69 -17.30 9.94
CA ASN A 99 -10.94 -15.85 10.05
C ASN A 99 -10.67 -15.27 11.46
N ASP A 100 -10.67 -16.10 12.51
CA ASP A 100 -10.29 -15.75 13.88
C ASP A 100 -8.79 -15.92 14.18
N MET A 101 -7.98 -16.14 13.16
CA MET A 101 -6.53 -16.35 13.20
C MET A 101 -6.08 -17.64 13.90
N LYS A 102 -6.96 -18.61 14.11
CA LYS A 102 -6.55 -19.95 14.53
C LYS A 102 -5.93 -20.70 13.36
N LEU A 103 -4.80 -21.35 13.61
CA LEU A 103 -4.16 -22.21 12.62
C LEU A 103 -5.06 -23.43 12.32
N VAL A 104 -5.44 -23.60 11.06
CA VAL A 104 -6.21 -24.74 10.56
C VAL A 104 -5.28 -25.85 10.12
N GLU A 105 -4.31 -25.52 9.27
CA GLU A 105 -3.36 -26.49 8.71
C GLU A 105 -2.06 -25.77 8.32
N ARG A 106 -0.93 -26.49 8.36
CA ARG A 106 0.34 -26.07 7.75
C ARG A 106 0.63 -27.03 6.60
N VAL A 107 0.54 -26.52 5.38
CA VAL A 107 0.72 -27.32 4.16
C VAL A 107 2.14 -27.15 3.67
N LYS A 108 2.92 -28.23 3.71
CA LYS A 108 4.26 -28.26 3.17
C LYS A 108 4.24 -28.33 1.64
N LEU A 109 5.13 -27.60 0.98
CA LEU A 109 5.21 -27.50 -0.48
C LEU A 109 6.27 -28.48 -1.00
N ASP A 110 6.01 -29.79 -0.90
CA ASP A 110 6.97 -30.86 -1.24
C ASP A 110 7.35 -30.93 -2.73
N TYR A 111 6.58 -30.25 -3.60
CA TYR A 111 6.91 -30.13 -5.02
C TYR A 111 7.92 -29.03 -5.35
N MET A 112 8.28 -28.18 -4.38
CA MET A 112 9.35 -27.19 -4.54
C MET A 112 10.71 -27.86 -4.37
N ASP A 113 11.61 -27.58 -5.31
CA ASP A 113 13.01 -28.01 -5.21
C ASP A 113 13.71 -27.29 -4.05
N ASP A 114 14.65 -27.97 -3.36
CA ASP A 114 15.44 -27.38 -2.26
C ASP A 114 16.26 -26.15 -2.69
N ARG A 115 16.50 -25.99 -3.98
CA ARG A 115 17.19 -24.84 -4.57
C ARG A 115 16.23 -23.87 -5.24
N TRP A 116 15.10 -23.61 -4.61
CA TRP A 116 14.22 -22.55 -5.07
C TRP A 116 14.90 -21.17 -4.97
N ILE A 117 14.54 -20.27 -5.88
CA ILE A 117 15.15 -18.94 -6.01
C ILE A 117 14.16 -17.87 -5.56
N ASN A 118 12.92 -17.98 -5.97
CA ASN A 118 11.86 -17.02 -5.71
C ASN A 118 10.49 -17.67 -5.85
N VAL A 119 9.49 -17.10 -5.18
CA VAL A 119 8.09 -17.42 -5.35
C VAL A 119 7.27 -16.13 -5.34
N ASP A 120 6.27 -16.05 -6.21
CA ASP A 120 5.31 -14.96 -6.30
C ASP A 120 3.89 -15.53 -6.18
N PHE A 121 2.97 -14.83 -5.51
CA PHE A 121 1.59 -15.28 -5.33
C PHE A 121 0.60 -14.32 -5.99
N ILE A 122 -0.38 -14.87 -6.69
CA ILE A 122 -1.50 -14.14 -7.29
C ILE A 122 -2.80 -14.65 -6.66
N PRO A 123 -3.30 -13.99 -5.61
CA PRO A 123 -4.50 -14.44 -4.91
C PRO A 123 -5.78 -14.04 -5.68
N TYR A 124 -6.68 -15.00 -5.87
CA TYR A 124 -8.06 -14.80 -6.33
C TYR A 124 -9.02 -15.02 -5.15
N SER A 125 -10.32 -14.88 -5.40
CA SER A 125 -11.34 -15.05 -4.35
C SER A 125 -11.47 -16.48 -3.83
N ASP A 126 -11.23 -17.51 -4.66
CA ASP A 126 -11.46 -18.93 -4.41
C ASP A 126 -10.20 -19.79 -4.52
N HIS A 127 -9.15 -19.29 -5.18
CA HIS A 127 -7.88 -19.98 -5.40
C HIS A 127 -6.72 -18.99 -5.46
N LEU A 128 -5.52 -19.50 -5.62
CA LEU A 128 -4.35 -18.68 -5.92
C LEU A 128 -3.45 -19.39 -6.95
N TRP A 129 -2.76 -18.60 -7.74
CA TRP A 129 -1.60 -19.06 -8.48
C TRP A 129 -0.34 -18.77 -7.69
N MET A 130 0.51 -19.77 -7.55
CA MET A 130 1.86 -19.66 -7.04
C MET A 130 2.84 -19.85 -8.20
N ILE A 131 3.69 -18.85 -8.45
CA ILE A 131 4.71 -18.89 -9.49
C ILE A 131 6.06 -18.94 -8.79
N TYR A 132 6.84 -19.98 -9.05
CA TYR A 132 8.11 -20.17 -8.36
C TYR A 132 9.24 -20.52 -9.34
N GLN A 133 10.47 -20.27 -8.92
CA GLN A 133 11.65 -20.48 -9.71
C GLN A 133 12.65 -21.33 -8.93
N TYR A 134 13.23 -22.32 -9.61
CA TYR A 134 14.32 -23.11 -9.06
C TYR A 134 15.37 -23.40 -10.14
N GLN A 135 16.60 -23.73 -9.72
CA GLN A 135 17.67 -24.08 -10.63
C GLN A 135 18.04 -25.54 -10.50
N ARG A 136 18.11 -26.24 -11.65
CA ARG A 136 18.60 -27.61 -11.73
C ARG A 136 19.51 -27.76 -12.92
N ARG A 137 20.75 -28.30 -12.72
CA ARG A 137 21.73 -28.59 -13.77
C ARG A 137 21.98 -27.42 -14.75
N GLY A 138 22.11 -26.20 -14.24
CA GLY A 138 22.39 -25.04 -15.07
C GLY A 138 21.18 -24.52 -15.85
N VAL A 139 19.96 -24.99 -15.54
CA VAL A 139 18.70 -24.49 -16.09
C VAL A 139 17.86 -23.93 -14.94
N VAL A 140 17.37 -22.70 -15.10
CA VAL A 140 16.36 -22.12 -14.23
C VAL A 140 14.99 -22.40 -14.83
N TYR A 141 14.14 -23.01 -14.05
CA TYR A 141 12.76 -23.33 -14.37
C TYR A 141 11.85 -22.29 -13.71
N CYS A 142 10.91 -21.75 -14.47
CA CYS A 142 9.81 -20.95 -13.97
C CYS A 142 8.54 -21.80 -14.03
N MET A 143 7.96 -22.08 -12.87
CA MET A 143 6.84 -23.00 -12.70
C MET A 143 5.63 -22.26 -12.17
N GLY A 144 4.43 -22.70 -12.53
CA GLY A 144 3.18 -22.25 -11.97
C GLY A 144 2.38 -23.41 -11.37
N VAL A 145 1.76 -23.22 -10.22
CA VAL A 145 0.84 -24.20 -9.61
C VAL A 145 -0.40 -23.48 -9.07
N LYS A 146 -1.56 -24.08 -9.32
CA LYS A 146 -2.84 -23.59 -8.81
C LYS A 146 -3.14 -24.24 -7.47
N LEU A 147 -3.41 -23.44 -6.45
CA LEU A 147 -3.71 -23.89 -5.10
C LEU A 147 -5.13 -23.49 -4.70
N ASP A 148 -5.79 -24.31 -3.90
CA ASP A 148 -7.11 -24.03 -3.32
C ASP A 148 -7.00 -23.13 -2.06
N ALA A 149 -8.16 -22.83 -1.45
CA ALA A 149 -8.22 -22.05 -0.21
C ALA A 149 -7.58 -22.74 1.02
N ASN A 150 -7.24 -24.03 0.92
CA ASN A 150 -6.50 -24.79 1.92
C ASN A 150 -5.03 -24.98 1.55
N ALA A 151 -4.54 -24.21 0.57
CA ALA A 151 -3.18 -24.30 0.03
C ALA A 151 -2.83 -25.67 -0.60
N LYS A 152 -3.82 -26.48 -0.95
CA LYS A 152 -3.60 -27.78 -1.62
C LYS A 152 -3.55 -27.58 -3.13
N ALA A 153 -2.61 -28.27 -3.78
CA ALA A 153 -2.47 -28.19 -5.23
C ALA A 153 -3.72 -28.78 -5.93
N LEU A 154 -4.31 -27.98 -6.82
CA LEU A 154 -5.44 -28.39 -7.65
C LEU A 154 -4.99 -29.10 -8.94
N SER A 155 -3.73 -28.95 -9.31
CA SER A 155 -3.10 -29.58 -10.47
C SER A 155 -1.60 -29.76 -10.22
N ASP A 156 -0.97 -30.60 -11.02
CA ASP A 156 0.48 -30.65 -11.06
C ASP A 156 1.09 -29.30 -11.48
N PRO A 157 2.30 -28.96 -11.02
CA PRO A 157 2.99 -27.75 -11.45
C PRO A 157 3.23 -27.75 -12.97
N ILE A 158 2.94 -26.62 -13.61
CA ILE A 158 3.16 -26.42 -15.05
C ILE A 158 4.43 -25.62 -15.30
N GLU A 159 5.20 -26.00 -16.32
CA GLU A 159 6.38 -25.25 -16.76
C GLU A 159 5.93 -24.04 -17.59
N LEU A 160 6.27 -22.81 -17.13
CA LEU A 160 5.94 -21.58 -17.85
C LEU A 160 7.05 -21.20 -18.84
N ASP A 161 8.30 -21.27 -18.40
CA ASP A 161 9.49 -21.03 -19.22
C ASP A 161 10.75 -21.57 -18.56
N THR A 162 11.83 -21.72 -19.36
CA THR A 162 13.13 -22.11 -18.88
C THR A 162 14.23 -21.18 -19.38
N THR A 163 15.32 -21.09 -18.61
CA THR A 163 16.51 -20.32 -18.99
C THR A 163 17.77 -21.06 -18.63
N ARG A 164 18.61 -21.32 -19.63
CA ARG A 164 19.94 -21.91 -19.40
C ARG A 164 20.92 -20.82 -18.94
N ILE A 165 21.58 -21.05 -17.82
CA ILE A 165 22.63 -20.20 -17.26
C ILE A 165 23.86 -21.01 -16.91
N GLY A 166 25.06 -20.42 -17.07
CA GLY A 166 26.33 -21.10 -16.83
C GLY A 166 26.82 -21.03 -15.38
N TRP A 167 26.04 -20.50 -14.45
CA TRP A 167 26.42 -20.24 -13.05
C TRP A 167 25.23 -20.46 -12.11
N ALA A 168 25.47 -20.47 -10.80
CA ALA A 168 24.41 -20.63 -9.82
C ALA A 168 23.58 -19.33 -9.73
N ALA A 169 22.27 -19.43 -9.96
CA ALA A 169 21.36 -18.31 -9.77
C ALA A 169 21.04 -18.17 -8.28
N ASN A 170 21.55 -17.11 -7.69
CA ASN A 170 21.19 -16.73 -6.33
C ASN A 170 20.04 -15.73 -6.29
N ASN A 171 19.58 -15.30 -7.46
CA ASN A 171 18.63 -14.21 -7.62
C ASN A 171 17.56 -14.57 -8.64
N LYS A 172 16.43 -13.91 -8.49
CA LYS A 172 15.26 -13.96 -9.36
C LYS A 172 15.62 -13.71 -10.83
N ILE A 173 15.33 -14.64 -11.70
CA ILE A 173 15.53 -14.54 -13.16
C ILE A 173 14.26 -14.02 -13.83
N TYR A 174 13.12 -14.57 -13.41
CA TYR A 174 11.81 -14.20 -13.91
C TYR A 174 11.12 -13.29 -12.93
N THR A 175 10.37 -12.33 -13.45
CA THR A 175 9.52 -11.44 -12.69
C THR A 175 8.09 -11.66 -13.13
N THR A 176 7.20 -11.67 -12.15
CA THR A 176 5.77 -11.80 -12.35
C THR A 176 5.09 -10.48 -12.02
N ILE A 177 4.29 -9.99 -12.95
CA ILE A 177 3.36 -8.86 -12.75
C ILE A 177 1.97 -9.28 -13.23
N TYR A 178 0.94 -8.65 -12.68
CA TYR A 178 -0.44 -8.95 -13.07
C TYR A 178 -1.29 -7.68 -13.07
N SER A 179 -2.36 -7.69 -13.87
CA SER A 179 -3.32 -6.60 -13.96
C SER A 179 -4.15 -6.46 -12.67
N ASP A 180 -4.74 -5.29 -12.43
CA ASP A 180 -5.56 -5.05 -11.23
C ASP A 180 -6.74 -6.01 -11.12
N ASP A 181 -7.38 -6.34 -12.27
CA ASP A 181 -8.45 -7.33 -12.36
C ASP A 181 -7.95 -8.79 -12.37
N LYS A 182 -6.63 -9.00 -12.40
CA LYS A 182 -5.93 -10.29 -12.44
C LYS A 182 -6.32 -11.19 -13.62
N GLN A 183 -6.87 -10.61 -14.68
CA GLN A 183 -7.17 -11.34 -15.90
C GLN A 183 -5.95 -11.52 -16.80
N GLN A 184 -4.94 -10.67 -16.62
CA GLN A 184 -3.69 -10.71 -17.35
C GLN A 184 -2.54 -10.94 -16.38
N ILE A 185 -1.70 -11.91 -16.69
CA ILE A 185 -0.49 -12.23 -15.92
C ILE A 185 0.69 -12.21 -16.88
N MET A 186 1.72 -11.47 -16.56
CA MET A 186 2.93 -11.44 -17.37
C MET A 186 4.12 -11.94 -16.56
N VAL A 187 4.78 -12.95 -17.09
CA VAL A 187 6.08 -13.41 -16.62
C VAL A 187 7.13 -12.93 -17.62
N PHE A 188 8.16 -12.26 -17.14
CA PHE A 188 9.20 -11.75 -18.03
C PHE A 188 10.59 -11.87 -17.43
N LYS A 189 11.60 -11.83 -18.29
CA LYS A 189 13.01 -11.79 -17.93
C LYS A 189 13.76 -10.76 -18.78
N ILE A 190 14.76 -10.15 -18.18
CA ILE A 190 15.63 -9.16 -18.83
C ILE A 190 17.06 -9.72 -18.83
N ASN A 191 17.70 -9.69 -19.97
CA ASN A 191 19.05 -10.16 -20.18
C ASN A 191 19.92 -9.02 -20.72
N ASN A 192 21.04 -8.75 -20.08
CA ASN A 192 21.97 -7.67 -20.42
C ASN A 192 23.30 -8.15 -21.00
N ARG A 193 23.32 -9.21 -21.82
CA ARG A 193 24.55 -9.75 -22.44
C ARG A 193 25.43 -8.72 -23.13
N ASN A 194 24.82 -7.61 -23.55
CA ASN A 194 25.50 -6.50 -24.19
C ASN A 194 25.24 -5.23 -23.35
N PRO A 195 26.27 -4.49 -22.90
CA PRO A 195 26.09 -3.29 -22.08
C PRO A 195 25.33 -2.14 -22.76
N LYS A 196 25.08 -2.26 -24.07
CA LYS A 196 24.31 -1.28 -24.85
C LYS A 196 22.90 -1.75 -25.23
N ARG A 197 22.52 -3.00 -24.89
CA ARG A 197 21.23 -3.56 -25.27
C ARG A 197 20.73 -4.53 -24.21
N PHE A 198 19.49 -4.34 -23.81
CA PHE A 198 18.75 -5.23 -22.95
C PHE A 198 17.78 -6.06 -23.76
N LEU A 199 17.78 -7.35 -23.53
CA LEU A 199 16.90 -8.30 -24.20
C LEU A 199 15.78 -8.68 -23.24
N PHE A 200 14.57 -8.26 -23.58
CA PHE A 200 13.35 -8.62 -22.85
C PHE A 200 12.74 -9.88 -23.46
N THR A 201 12.36 -10.83 -22.65
CA THR A 201 11.47 -11.93 -23.03
C THR A 201 10.24 -11.85 -22.16
N THR A 202 9.07 -11.63 -22.75
CA THR A 202 7.78 -11.50 -22.07
C THR A 202 6.88 -12.66 -22.45
N LEU A 203 6.17 -13.22 -21.48
CA LEU A 203 5.15 -14.26 -21.63
C LEU A 203 3.87 -13.72 -20.99
N LEU A 204 2.85 -13.51 -21.79
CA LEU A 204 1.54 -13.05 -21.34
C LEU A 204 0.59 -14.24 -21.23
N PHE A 205 -0.02 -14.41 -20.08
CA PHE A 205 -0.98 -15.46 -19.75
C PHE A 205 -2.33 -14.85 -19.37
N ASN A 206 -3.39 -15.61 -19.56
CA ASN A 206 -4.71 -15.29 -18.98
C ASN A 206 -4.79 -15.77 -17.51
N ALA A 207 -5.96 -15.55 -16.87
CA ALA A 207 -6.20 -15.95 -15.47
C ALA A 207 -6.09 -17.46 -15.21
N GLU A 208 -6.26 -18.30 -16.25
CA GLU A 208 -6.09 -19.76 -16.20
C GLU A 208 -4.66 -20.21 -16.52
N MET A 209 -3.69 -19.27 -16.57
CA MET A 209 -2.28 -19.53 -16.93
C MET A 209 -2.11 -20.16 -18.32
N GLN A 210 -3.00 -19.86 -19.26
CA GLN A 210 -2.84 -20.23 -20.66
C GLN A 210 -2.03 -19.14 -21.37
N LEU A 211 -0.95 -19.55 -22.03
CA LEU A 211 -0.07 -18.62 -22.75
C LEU A 211 -0.80 -17.97 -23.93
N GLN A 212 -0.90 -16.67 -23.90
CA GLN A 212 -1.47 -15.86 -24.99
C GLN A 212 -0.41 -15.42 -25.99
N ASN A 213 0.71 -14.89 -25.48
CA ASN A 213 1.79 -14.36 -26.30
C ASN A 213 3.15 -14.61 -25.63
N LYS A 214 4.16 -14.86 -26.49
CA LYS A 214 5.58 -14.87 -26.09
C LYS A 214 6.35 -14.00 -27.05
N HIS A 215 6.93 -12.91 -26.55
CA HIS A 215 7.68 -11.96 -27.36
C HIS A 215 9.13 -11.82 -26.86
N ARG A 216 10.03 -11.48 -27.79
CA ARG A 216 11.44 -11.24 -27.50
C ARG A 216 11.90 -9.96 -28.18
N MET A 217 12.19 -8.95 -27.39
CA MET A 217 12.45 -7.59 -27.87
C MET A 217 13.77 -7.06 -27.34
N GLU A 218 14.43 -6.24 -28.13
CA GLU A 218 15.64 -5.53 -27.69
C GLU A 218 15.29 -4.07 -27.35
N MET A 219 15.92 -3.57 -26.30
CA MET A 219 15.86 -2.17 -25.91
C MET A 219 17.28 -1.61 -25.87
N PRO A 220 17.57 -0.54 -26.65
CA PRO A 220 18.84 0.17 -26.51
C PRO A 220 18.94 0.81 -25.12
N MET A 221 20.04 0.54 -24.42
CA MET A 221 20.30 1.11 -23.10
C MET A 221 21.79 1.27 -22.86
N GLU A 222 22.16 2.30 -22.13
CA GLU A 222 23.50 2.46 -21.59
C GLU A 222 23.53 1.98 -20.13
N GLU A 223 24.11 0.81 -19.91
CA GLU A 223 24.12 0.09 -18.63
C GLU A 223 24.46 0.98 -17.40
N ARG A 224 25.31 1.97 -17.59
CA ARG A 224 25.79 2.84 -16.48
C ARG A 224 24.86 4.00 -16.15
N ASN A 225 23.99 4.38 -17.05
CA ASN A 225 23.22 5.61 -16.94
C ASN A 225 21.71 5.41 -17.02
N ASP A 226 21.26 4.33 -17.60
CA ASP A 226 19.84 4.06 -17.87
C ASP A 226 19.24 3.15 -16.81
N TYR A 227 18.04 3.52 -16.33
CA TYR A 227 17.35 2.87 -15.22
C TYR A 227 15.88 2.63 -15.56
N PHE A 228 15.25 1.68 -14.88
CA PHE A 228 13.82 1.40 -14.97
C PHE A 228 13.10 1.76 -13.68
N SER A 229 11.86 2.24 -13.81
CA SER A 229 10.89 2.27 -12.70
C SER A 229 10.28 0.89 -12.46
N ASP A 230 9.25 0.83 -11.61
CA ASP A 230 8.44 -0.36 -11.47
C ASP A 230 7.78 -0.76 -12.79
N PHE A 231 7.71 -2.07 -13.05
CA PHE A 231 6.99 -2.62 -14.18
C PHE A 231 5.55 -2.90 -13.77
N LEU A 232 4.61 -2.45 -14.56
CA LEU A 232 3.18 -2.58 -14.31
C LEU A 232 2.50 -3.24 -15.51
N LEU A 233 1.38 -3.91 -15.27
CA LEU A 233 0.53 -4.51 -16.29
C LEU A 233 -0.88 -3.96 -16.16
N ASP A 234 -1.42 -3.41 -17.25
CA ASP A 234 -2.81 -2.95 -17.26
C ASP A 234 -3.81 -4.09 -17.59
N ASN A 235 -5.09 -3.79 -17.48
CA ASN A 235 -6.16 -4.79 -17.72
C ASN A 235 -6.27 -5.23 -19.19
N ASP A 236 -5.69 -4.49 -20.13
CA ASP A 236 -5.61 -4.87 -21.55
C ASP A 236 -4.38 -5.77 -21.83
N GLY A 237 -3.50 -5.97 -20.84
CA GLY A 237 -2.27 -6.76 -20.93
C GLY A 237 -1.07 -5.97 -21.45
N ASP A 238 -1.16 -4.64 -21.50
CA ASP A 238 -0.04 -3.78 -21.88
C ASP A 238 0.90 -3.59 -20.68
N MET A 239 2.20 -3.82 -20.89
CA MET A 239 3.24 -3.60 -19.90
C MET A 239 3.70 -2.15 -19.97
N VAL A 240 3.77 -1.49 -18.82
CA VAL A 240 4.13 -0.08 -18.70
C VAL A 240 5.23 0.10 -17.67
N PHE A 241 6.24 0.90 -17.99
CA PHE A 241 7.31 1.26 -17.05
C PHE A 241 7.99 2.56 -17.48
N GLY A 242 8.71 3.19 -16.56
CA GLY A 242 9.57 4.34 -16.84
C GLY A 242 10.99 3.89 -17.16
N LYS A 243 11.57 4.48 -18.21
CA LYS A 243 13.01 4.46 -18.45
C LYS A 243 13.54 5.84 -18.12
N PHE A 244 14.60 5.93 -17.34
CA PHE A 244 15.17 7.22 -16.97
C PHE A 244 16.70 7.18 -16.93
N ILE A 245 17.31 8.34 -17.11
CA ILE A 245 18.75 8.50 -17.25
C ILE A 245 19.30 9.24 -16.03
N ARG A 246 20.40 8.70 -15.49
CA ARG A 246 21.25 9.34 -14.49
C ARG A 246 22.63 9.59 -15.06
N LYS A 247 22.90 10.82 -15.49
CA LYS A 247 24.23 11.13 -16.04
C LYS A 247 25.31 11.07 -14.95
N ASN A 248 26.38 10.33 -15.23
CA ASN A 248 27.60 10.24 -14.39
C ASN A 248 27.37 9.75 -12.95
N GLY A 249 26.42 8.87 -12.73
CA GLY A 249 26.11 8.34 -11.39
C GLY A 249 25.61 9.41 -10.41
N GLY A 250 25.10 10.54 -10.89
CA GLY A 250 24.49 11.59 -10.06
C GLY A 250 23.20 11.12 -9.39
N ASP A 251 22.79 11.81 -8.35
CA ASP A 251 21.58 11.44 -7.57
C ASP A 251 20.28 11.96 -8.18
N PHE A 252 20.27 12.22 -9.49
CA PHE A 252 19.14 12.88 -10.16
C PHE A 252 18.82 12.24 -11.49
N VAL A 253 17.53 12.16 -11.79
CA VAL A 253 17.01 11.80 -13.11
C VAL A 253 17.06 13.03 -14.02
N THR A 254 17.73 12.90 -15.15
CA THR A 254 17.86 13.99 -16.12
C THR A 254 16.89 13.85 -17.29
N ASP A 255 16.59 12.61 -17.66
CA ASP A 255 15.71 12.31 -18.78
C ASP A 255 14.78 11.17 -18.36
N LEU A 256 13.49 11.31 -18.64
CA LEU A 256 12.47 10.34 -18.33
C LEU A 256 11.70 9.98 -19.60
N SER A 257 11.50 8.69 -19.85
CA SER A 257 10.64 8.20 -20.92
C SER A 257 9.60 7.22 -20.34
N LEU A 258 8.36 7.35 -20.78
CA LEU A 258 7.34 6.33 -20.60
C LEU A 258 7.54 5.25 -21.65
N VAL A 259 7.61 4.00 -21.22
CA VAL A 259 7.74 2.85 -22.11
C VAL A 259 6.50 1.99 -22.02
N ILE A 260 5.90 1.73 -23.18
CA ILE A 260 4.70 0.88 -23.29
C ILE A 260 5.01 -0.28 -24.23
N LYS A 261 4.74 -1.50 -23.78
CA LYS A 261 4.74 -2.71 -24.59
C LYS A 261 3.30 -3.20 -24.70
N LYS A 262 2.68 -2.95 -25.87
CA LYS A 262 1.29 -3.39 -26.11
C LYS A 262 1.20 -4.93 -26.12
N ALA A 263 0.11 -5.48 -25.58
CA ALA A 263 -0.08 -6.92 -25.36
C ALA A 263 0.26 -7.78 -26.57
N ARG A 264 -0.18 -7.39 -27.76
CA ARG A 264 -0.09 -8.16 -29.01
C ARG A 264 1.10 -7.78 -29.90
N GLU A 265 1.89 -6.78 -29.53
CA GLU A 265 2.96 -6.26 -30.38
C GLU A 265 4.34 -6.64 -29.83
N GLU A 266 5.28 -6.95 -30.74
CA GLU A 266 6.67 -7.32 -30.41
C GLU A 266 7.59 -6.11 -30.51
N ARG A 267 7.20 -4.99 -29.90
CA ARG A 267 8.00 -3.75 -29.85
C ARG A 267 7.67 -2.93 -28.62
N PHE A 268 8.62 -2.05 -28.28
CA PHE A 268 8.42 -1.00 -27.29
C PHE A 268 8.06 0.31 -27.98
N TYR A 269 7.11 1.02 -27.39
CA TYR A 269 6.83 2.41 -27.66
C TYR A 269 7.50 3.24 -26.56
N VAL A 270 8.34 4.16 -26.95
CA VAL A 270 9.10 5.01 -26.01
C VAL A 270 8.68 6.45 -26.24
N TYR A 271 8.18 7.08 -25.20
CA TYR A 271 7.69 8.45 -25.23
C TYR A 271 8.50 9.29 -24.24
N ASP A 272 9.28 10.23 -24.76
CA ASP A 272 10.11 11.08 -23.93
C ASP A 272 9.28 12.15 -23.23
N MET A 273 9.44 12.24 -21.90
CA MET A 273 8.81 13.22 -21.03
C MET A 273 9.75 14.41 -20.86
N LYS A 274 9.31 15.60 -21.28
CA LYS A 274 10.11 16.81 -21.14
C LYS A 274 9.97 17.37 -19.74
N SER A 275 11.04 17.37 -18.97
CA SER A 275 11.04 17.93 -17.62
C SER A 275 11.41 19.42 -17.53
N ASP A 276 11.48 20.14 -18.66
CA ASP A 276 11.82 21.57 -18.76
C ASP A 276 13.03 21.99 -17.90
N GLU A 277 14.16 21.31 -18.09
CA GLU A 277 15.42 21.52 -17.36
C GLU A 277 15.37 21.23 -15.85
N ARG A 278 14.24 20.75 -15.33
CA ARG A 278 14.13 20.35 -13.92
C ARG A 278 14.80 19.01 -13.68
N VAL A 279 15.25 18.85 -12.48
CA VAL A 279 15.89 17.62 -12.02
C VAL A 279 14.85 16.83 -11.24
N LEU A 280 14.56 15.62 -11.70
CA LEU A 280 13.62 14.72 -11.04
C LEU A 280 14.35 13.80 -10.06
N ASP A 281 13.60 13.27 -9.11
CA ASP A 281 14.08 12.35 -8.11
C ASP A 281 13.50 10.93 -8.36
N GLU A 282 12.70 10.45 -7.43
CA GLU A 282 12.02 9.18 -7.54
C GLU A 282 10.89 9.25 -8.56
N VAL A 283 10.88 8.32 -9.51
CA VAL A 283 9.79 8.22 -10.49
C VAL A 283 8.89 7.05 -10.10
N LYS A 284 7.61 7.34 -9.87
CA LYS A 284 6.56 6.34 -9.65
C LYS A 284 5.53 6.40 -10.75
N ILE A 285 5.06 5.22 -11.15
CA ILE A 285 3.99 5.10 -12.14
C ILE A 285 2.80 4.39 -11.51
N LYS A 286 1.60 4.86 -11.84
CA LYS A 286 0.35 4.21 -11.47
C LYS A 286 -0.56 4.08 -12.68
N ILE A 287 -1.19 2.93 -12.84
CA ILE A 287 -2.18 2.68 -13.89
C ILE A 287 -3.56 3.05 -13.35
N ASP A 288 -4.29 3.84 -14.12
CA ASP A 288 -5.73 4.06 -13.97
C ASP A 288 -6.46 3.29 -15.06
N ASN A 289 -6.81 2.06 -14.75
CA ASN A 289 -7.52 1.18 -15.66
C ASN A 289 -8.93 1.69 -16.00
N THR A 290 -9.58 2.39 -15.06
CA THR A 290 -10.94 2.91 -15.24
C THR A 290 -10.99 4.00 -16.30
N ASN A 291 -10.08 4.95 -16.24
CA ASN A 291 -10.01 6.07 -17.19
C ASN A 291 -9.03 5.82 -18.34
N LYS A 292 -8.41 4.64 -18.40
CA LYS A 292 -7.39 4.26 -19.39
C LYS A 292 -6.23 5.25 -19.45
N ARG A 293 -5.65 5.56 -18.30
CA ARG A 293 -4.57 6.55 -18.14
C ARG A 293 -3.39 5.94 -17.38
N TYR A 294 -2.21 6.53 -17.59
CA TYR A 294 -1.02 6.25 -16.80
C TYR A 294 -0.58 7.53 -16.10
N LEU A 295 -0.43 7.48 -14.79
CA LEU A 295 0.02 8.60 -13.98
C LEU A 295 1.49 8.38 -13.62
N LEU A 296 2.35 9.30 -14.06
CA LEU A 296 3.76 9.35 -13.68
C LEU A 296 3.94 10.47 -12.66
N THR A 297 4.61 10.21 -11.56
CA THR A 297 4.88 11.20 -10.53
C THR A 297 6.34 11.17 -10.11
N ALA A 298 6.90 12.32 -9.78
CA ALA A 298 8.25 12.44 -9.24
C ALA A 298 8.36 13.69 -8.37
N PHE A 299 9.17 13.65 -7.34
CA PHE A 299 9.61 14.90 -6.73
C PHE A 299 10.57 15.63 -7.67
N PHE A 300 10.61 16.97 -7.60
CA PHE A 300 11.51 17.75 -8.43
C PHE A 300 12.34 18.75 -7.64
N TYR A 301 13.50 19.08 -8.20
CA TYR A 301 14.44 20.09 -7.76
C TYR A 301 14.59 21.17 -8.82
N LYS A 302 14.70 22.44 -8.42
CA LYS A 302 14.96 23.54 -9.36
C LYS A 302 16.39 23.52 -9.92
N GLN A 303 17.32 22.91 -9.18
CA GLN A 303 18.72 22.81 -9.58
C GLN A 303 19.37 21.56 -9.00
N ARG A 304 20.42 21.08 -9.63
CA ARG A 304 21.27 20.00 -9.09
C ARG A 304 21.77 20.35 -7.70
N ARG A 305 21.74 19.41 -6.74
CA ARG A 305 22.06 19.61 -5.33
C ARG A 305 21.16 20.63 -4.61
N GLY A 306 19.98 20.88 -5.16
CA GLY A 306 18.94 21.66 -4.51
C GLY A 306 18.16 20.85 -3.48
N ASN A 307 17.07 21.42 -3.00
CA ASN A 307 16.10 20.76 -2.13
C ASN A 307 14.88 20.36 -2.96
N ILE A 308 14.10 19.41 -2.46
CA ILE A 308 12.81 19.07 -3.06
C ILE A 308 11.91 20.31 -2.97
N GLU A 309 11.50 20.79 -4.14
CA GLU A 309 10.65 21.98 -4.27
C GLU A 309 9.17 21.62 -4.40
N GLY A 310 8.87 20.45 -4.94
CA GLY A 310 7.49 20.05 -5.16
C GLY A 310 7.34 18.71 -5.87
N LEU A 311 6.16 18.54 -6.47
CA LEU A 311 5.74 17.36 -7.22
C LEU A 311 5.62 17.71 -8.71
N TYR A 312 6.26 16.92 -9.54
CA TYR A 312 6.04 16.83 -10.98
C TYR A 312 5.13 15.64 -11.27
N ALA A 313 4.11 15.82 -12.10
CA ALA A 313 3.26 14.71 -12.51
C ALA A 313 2.82 14.86 -13.97
N VAL A 314 2.69 13.71 -14.63
CA VAL A 314 2.22 13.59 -16.01
C VAL A 314 1.09 12.56 -16.05
N VAL A 315 -0.02 12.95 -16.66
CA VAL A 315 -1.12 12.04 -16.99
C VAL A 315 -1.06 11.72 -18.47
N TRP A 316 -0.83 10.46 -18.77
CA TRP A 316 -0.79 9.92 -20.12
C TRP A 316 -2.13 9.31 -20.47
N ASP A 317 -2.73 9.72 -21.58
CA ASP A 317 -3.97 9.17 -22.10
C ASP A 317 -3.68 8.01 -23.08
N LYS A 318 -4.03 6.79 -22.66
CA LYS A 318 -3.76 5.58 -23.44
C LYS A 318 -4.50 5.54 -24.79
N PRO A 319 -5.81 5.93 -24.90
CA PRO A 319 -6.52 5.90 -26.17
C PRO A 319 -5.91 6.79 -27.25
N THR A 320 -5.37 7.93 -26.88
CA THR A 320 -4.78 8.88 -27.85
C THR A 320 -3.27 8.75 -28.01
N ASP A 321 -2.63 7.93 -27.16
CA ASP A 321 -1.16 7.80 -27.06
C ASP A 321 -0.47 9.19 -26.89
N LYS A 322 -1.02 10.05 -25.99
CA LYS A 322 -0.53 11.42 -25.76
C LYS A 322 -0.58 11.81 -24.29
N ILE A 323 0.23 12.80 -23.95
CA ILE A 323 0.11 13.48 -22.66
C ILE A 323 -1.25 14.20 -22.62
N HIS A 324 -2.07 13.84 -21.63
CA HIS A 324 -3.32 14.52 -21.33
C HIS A 324 -3.05 15.81 -20.57
N LYS A 325 -2.23 15.72 -19.53
CA LYS A 325 -1.85 16.87 -18.69
C LYS A 325 -0.47 16.68 -18.09
N GLU A 326 0.23 17.77 -17.98
CA GLU A 326 1.47 17.88 -17.23
C GLU A 326 1.27 18.90 -16.12
N MET A 327 1.68 18.56 -14.90
CA MET A 327 1.54 19.43 -13.75
C MET A 327 2.85 19.59 -13.01
N LEU A 328 3.00 20.79 -12.44
CA LEU A 328 4.06 21.13 -11.54
C LEU A 328 3.45 21.79 -10.30
N LEU A 329 3.53 21.11 -9.17
CA LEU A 329 3.06 21.62 -7.89
C LEU A 329 4.25 21.99 -7.02
N GLU A 330 4.44 23.29 -6.75
CA GLU A 330 5.41 23.75 -5.74
C GLU A 330 4.79 23.62 -4.34
N PHE A 331 5.56 23.10 -3.39
CA PHE A 331 5.11 22.95 -2.00
C PHE A 331 5.20 24.30 -1.27
N GLY A 332 4.05 24.81 -0.84
CA GLY A 332 3.96 26.06 -0.10
C GLY A 332 4.49 25.97 1.35
N ASP A 333 4.74 27.12 1.94
CA ASP A 333 5.31 27.20 3.30
C ASP A 333 4.41 26.57 4.36
N ASP A 334 3.10 26.56 4.19
CA ASP A 334 2.18 25.94 5.15
C ASP A 334 2.35 24.42 5.17
N LEU A 335 2.44 23.77 4.00
CA LEU A 335 2.70 22.35 3.91
C LEU A 335 4.11 22.03 4.43
N ARG A 336 5.11 22.87 4.13
CA ARG A 336 6.47 22.72 4.64
C ARG A 336 6.54 22.80 6.18
N ARG A 337 5.80 23.73 6.80
CA ARG A 337 5.67 23.83 8.27
C ARG A 337 5.02 22.60 8.88
N GLN A 338 3.98 22.08 8.26
CA GLN A 338 3.33 20.86 8.73
C GLN A 338 4.27 19.63 8.60
N ALA A 339 5.03 19.57 7.51
CA ALA A 339 5.91 18.44 7.21
C ALA A 339 7.12 18.33 8.16
N LYS A 340 7.67 19.44 8.65
CA LYS A 340 8.93 19.43 9.42
C LYS A 340 8.81 20.10 10.80
N GLY A 341 7.75 20.83 11.07
CA GLY A 341 7.55 21.60 12.29
C GLY A 341 7.97 23.08 12.16
N PRO A 342 7.47 23.95 13.07
CA PRO A 342 7.58 25.40 12.94
C PRO A 342 9.02 25.96 13.06
N ASP A 343 9.88 25.28 13.83
CA ASP A 343 11.24 25.75 14.13
C ASP A 343 12.30 25.19 13.17
N ALA A 344 11.90 24.39 12.19
CA ALA A 344 12.82 23.74 11.27
C ALA A 344 13.14 24.62 10.04
N ASN A 345 14.26 24.31 9.37
CA ASN A 345 14.57 24.91 8.07
C ASN A 345 13.59 24.40 7.01
N LEU A 346 12.63 25.24 6.64
CA LEU A 346 11.54 24.92 5.71
C LEU A 346 12.05 24.51 4.32
N ARG A 347 13.22 24.98 3.90
CA ARG A 347 13.81 24.58 2.62
C ARG A 347 14.16 23.10 2.57
N LEU A 348 14.47 22.48 3.72
CA LEU A 348 14.83 21.06 3.82
C LEU A 348 13.64 20.15 4.14
N ALA A 349 12.43 20.70 4.21
CA ALA A 349 11.26 19.98 4.77
C ALA A 349 10.98 18.64 4.08
N PHE A 350 11.21 18.52 2.78
CA PHE A 350 10.89 17.35 1.99
C PHE A 350 12.08 16.50 1.54
N ASN A 351 13.32 16.87 1.91
CA ASN A 351 14.50 16.15 1.43
C ASN A 351 14.57 14.67 1.83
N ASP A 352 13.89 14.29 2.90
CA ASP A 352 13.82 12.91 3.40
C ASP A 352 12.51 12.21 2.99
N TYR A 353 11.63 12.88 2.22
CA TYR A 353 10.36 12.30 1.79
C TYR A 353 10.52 11.43 0.55
N PHE A 354 9.79 10.30 0.56
CA PHE A 354 9.65 9.36 -0.54
C PHE A 354 8.18 9.18 -0.86
N ILE A 355 7.85 9.01 -2.14
CA ILE A 355 6.49 8.70 -2.56
C ILE A 355 6.18 7.26 -2.12
N SER A 356 5.21 7.08 -1.22
CA SER A 356 4.81 5.76 -0.71
C SER A 356 3.78 5.11 -1.60
N ASP A 357 2.63 5.77 -1.80
CA ASP A 357 1.50 5.22 -2.53
C ASP A 357 0.83 6.25 -3.43
N ILE A 358 0.22 5.74 -4.51
CA ILE A 358 -0.67 6.49 -5.39
C ILE A 358 -1.97 5.71 -5.48
N ILE A 359 -3.06 6.32 -5.02
CA ILE A 359 -4.39 5.71 -4.96
C ILE A 359 -5.29 6.42 -5.96
N ILE A 360 -5.75 5.70 -6.97
CA ILE A 360 -6.71 6.23 -7.95
C ILE A 360 -8.09 6.26 -7.32
N ARG A 361 -8.77 7.39 -7.46
CA ARG A 361 -10.13 7.62 -6.99
C ARG A 361 -11.13 7.24 -8.08
N ARG A 362 -12.35 6.88 -7.67
CA ARG A 362 -13.42 6.50 -8.63
C ARG A 362 -13.88 7.65 -9.51
N ASP A 363 -13.74 8.88 -9.06
CA ASP A 363 -14.10 10.09 -9.80
C ASP A 363 -13.04 10.52 -10.83
N GLY A 364 -11.93 9.78 -10.93
CA GLY A 364 -10.82 10.06 -11.84
C GLY A 364 -9.72 10.92 -11.24
N GLY A 365 -9.88 11.39 -10.01
CA GLY A 365 -8.81 12.01 -9.23
C GLY A 365 -7.86 10.97 -8.64
N PHE A 366 -6.88 11.43 -7.87
CA PHE A 366 -5.95 10.53 -7.18
C PHE A 366 -5.47 11.13 -5.85
N ILE A 367 -5.03 10.24 -4.98
CA ILE A 367 -4.37 10.61 -3.72
C ILE A 367 -2.93 10.11 -3.80
N LEU A 368 -1.98 10.99 -3.49
CA LEU A 368 -0.57 10.67 -3.37
C LEU A 368 -0.17 10.75 -1.90
N THR A 369 0.52 9.74 -1.40
CA THR A 369 1.11 9.75 -0.08
C THR A 369 2.62 9.74 -0.16
N GLY A 370 3.26 10.44 0.77
CA GLY A 370 4.71 10.45 0.90
C GLY A 370 5.09 10.38 2.37
N GLU A 371 6.16 9.69 2.69
CA GLU A 371 6.65 9.50 4.05
C GLU A 371 8.10 9.96 4.17
N SER A 372 8.40 10.65 5.27
CA SER A 372 9.77 11.04 5.59
C SER A 372 10.50 9.84 6.19
N MET A 373 11.56 9.38 5.52
CA MET A 373 12.35 8.22 5.93
C MET A 373 13.85 8.49 5.73
N TYR A 374 14.66 8.13 6.72
CA TYR A 374 16.11 8.24 6.63
C TYR A 374 16.81 7.29 7.60
N THR A 375 18.11 7.11 7.42
CA THR A 375 18.94 6.31 8.33
C THR A 375 20.04 7.16 8.93
N THR A 376 20.39 6.86 10.18
CA THR A 376 21.57 7.43 10.83
C THR A 376 22.53 6.32 11.22
N SER A 377 23.82 6.48 10.92
CA SER A 377 24.86 5.52 11.27
C SER A 377 26.12 6.19 11.79
N ARG A 378 26.90 5.47 12.63
CA ARG A 378 28.17 5.98 13.18
C ARG A 378 29.30 5.92 12.15
N GLY A 379 29.21 6.53 11.00
CA GLY A 379 30.31 6.54 10.04
C GLY A 379 29.88 6.51 8.57
N GLY A 380 28.59 6.56 8.30
CA GLY A 380 28.03 6.68 6.96
C GLY A 380 27.09 7.88 6.86
N SER A 381 27.09 8.57 5.73
CA SER A 381 26.05 9.54 5.39
C SER A 381 24.87 8.79 4.76
N PHE A 382 23.66 9.18 5.12
CA PHE A 382 22.44 8.74 4.42
C PHE A 382 22.54 9.15 2.96
N ASN A 383 22.41 8.17 2.07
CA ASN A 383 22.30 8.40 0.64
C ASN A 383 20.86 8.08 0.22
N ARG A 384 20.12 9.11 -0.13
CA ARG A 384 18.73 9.02 -0.57
C ARG A 384 18.56 8.05 -1.75
N TRP A 385 19.49 8.12 -2.69
CA TRP A 385 19.44 7.28 -3.88
C TRP A 385 19.64 5.79 -3.57
N ASP A 386 20.58 5.45 -2.71
CA ASP A 386 20.79 4.07 -2.28
C ASP A 386 19.55 3.55 -1.53
N TYR A 387 18.90 4.41 -0.73
CA TYR A 387 17.67 4.05 -0.04
C TYR A 387 16.53 3.75 -1.02
N LEU A 388 16.30 4.61 -2.02
CA LEU A 388 15.27 4.43 -3.05
C LEU A 388 15.44 3.13 -3.81
N TYR A 389 16.66 2.82 -4.23
CA TYR A 389 16.93 1.70 -5.13
C TYR A 389 17.44 0.45 -4.43
N TRP A 390 17.89 0.54 -3.19
CA TRP A 390 18.24 -0.61 -2.38
C TRP A 390 17.03 -1.49 -2.08
N ASN A 391 15.88 -0.88 -1.85
CA ASN A 391 14.62 -1.56 -1.59
C ASN A 391 13.78 -1.82 -2.84
N ASN A 392 14.17 -1.26 -3.97
CA ASN A 392 13.50 -1.51 -5.23
C ASN A 392 14.07 -2.80 -5.85
N PRO A 393 13.24 -3.84 -6.13
CA PRO A 393 13.68 -5.05 -6.82
C PRO A 393 14.27 -4.76 -8.19
N TRP A 394 14.02 -3.57 -8.72
CA TRP A 394 14.44 -3.06 -10.01
C TRP A 394 15.64 -2.11 -9.89
N SER A 395 16.19 -1.98 -8.67
CA SER A 395 17.35 -1.15 -8.42
C SER A 395 18.61 -1.74 -9.05
N MET A 396 19.38 -0.86 -9.56
CA MET A 396 20.46 -1.07 -10.52
C MET A 396 21.81 -1.42 -9.94
N SER A 397 21.98 -1.46 -8.63
CA SER A 397 23.28 -1.88 -8.06
C SER A 397 23.66 -3.33 -8.41
N SER A 398 22.74 -4.03 -9.08
CA SER A 398 22.86 -5.42 -9.48
C SER A 398 23.03 -5.66 -10.98
N PHE A 399 23.16 -4.61 -11.81
CA PHE A 399 23.32 -4.75 -13.26
C PHE A 399 24.63 -5.40 -13.72
N ASN A 400 25.59 -5.60 -12.83
CA ASN A 400 26.80 -6.35 -13.15
C ASN A 400 26.56 -7.85 -13.33
N ASN A 401 25.35 -8.34 -13.11
CA ASN A 401 24.98 -9.73 -13.31
C ASN A 401 24.08 -9.88 -14.54
N TYR A 402 24.35 -10.90 -15.30
CA TYR A 402 23.70 -11.29 -16.54
C TYR A 402 22.16 -11.37 -16.49
N TYR A 403 21.63 -11.56 -15.30
CA TYR A 403 20.22 -11.55 -14.95
C TYR A 403 20.04 -10.65 -13.73
N TRP A 404 18.95 -9.97 -13.74
CA TRP A 404 18.57 -9.04 -12.73
C TRP A 404 18.60 -9.65 -11.34
N SER A 405 19.42 -9.07 -10.48
CA SER A 405 19.54 -9.49 -9.10
C SER A 405 18.70 -8.59 -8.23
N PRO A 406 17.65 -9.07 -7.67
CA PRO A 406 17.04 -8.35 -6.59
C PRO A 406 17.75 -8.68 -5.28
N TYR A 407 18.31 -7.68 -4.68
CA TYR A 407 18.45 -7.68 -3.23
C TYR A 407 17.06 -7.64 -2.54
N TYR A 408 16.02 -7.44 -3.34
CA TYR A 408 14.64 -7.54 -2.89
C TYR A 408 14.12 -8.93 -3.22
N SER A 409 14.31 -9.83 -2.29
CA SER A 409 13.39 -10.93 -2.10
C SER A 409 12.36 -10.42 -1.08
N PRO A 410 11.06 -10.42 -1.37
CA PRO A 410 10.03 -10.23 -0.35
C PRO A 410 10.18 -11.28 0.77
N TRP A 411 10.97 -12.33 0.52
CA TRP A 411 11.30 -13.46 1.36
C TRP A 411 12.49 -13.27 2.28
N ARG A 412 13.17 -12.11 2.26
CA ARG A 412 14.19 -11.87 3.26
C ARG A 412 13.54 -11.64 4.60
N SER A 413 14.05 -12.33 5.60
CA SER A 413 13.74 -12.00 6.99
C SER A 413 13.84 -10.48 7.17
N PRO A 414 12.86 -9.85 7.83
CA PRO A 414 12.91 -8.42 8.13
C PRO A 414 14.26 -7.96 8.71
N TRP A 415 14.95 -8.87 9.39
CA TRP A 415 16.23 -8.66 10.07
C TRP A 415 17.46 -8.76 9.16
N ASN A 416 17.35 -9.35 7.97
CA ASN A 416 18.46 -9.54 7.04
C ASN A 416 18.47 -8.54 5.87
N ARG A 417 17.54 -7.61 5.84
CA ARG A 417 17.38 -6.67 4.71
C ARG A 417 18.56 -5.71 4.57
N TYR A 418 19.15 -5.33 5.68
CA TYR A 418 20.37 -4.52 5.74
C TYR A 418 21.43 -5.39 6.40
N GLY A 419 22.47 -5.78 5.67
CA GLY A 419 23.58 -6.58 6.24
C GLY A 419 24.01 -6.04 7.60
N THR A 420 24.44 -6.91 8.48
CA THR A 420 24.73 -6.75 9.91
C THR A 420 25.68 -5.59 10.29
N SER A 421 25.48 -4.38 9.81
CA SER A 421 26.14 -3.23 10.42
C SER A 421 25.34 -2.84 11.67
N SER A 422 25.79 -3.29 12.82
CA SER A 422 25.21 -3.11 14.15
C SER A 422 25.07 -1.64 14.63
N ASN A 423 25.08 -0.68 13.72
CA ASN A 423 25.14 0.75 14.06
C ASN A 423 24.21 1.63 13.21
N THR A 424 23.20 1.06 12.56
CA THR A 424 22.26 1.83 11.72
C THR A 424 20.93 1.95 12.43
N ARG A 425 20.47 3.18 12.64
CA ARG A 425 19.13 3.49 13.12
C ARG A 425 18.25 3.89 11.95
N PHE A 426 17.09 3.27 11.84
CA PHE A 426 16.05 3.57 10.84
C PHE A 426 15.06 4.56 11.43
N HIS A 427 14.73 5.59 10.66
CA HIS A 427 13.75 6.59 11.06
C HIS A 427 12.62 6.62 10.05
N ALA A 428 11.38 6.76 10.52
CA ALA A 428 10.22 7.10 9.72
C ALA A 428 9.39 8.16 10.45
N GLU A 429 9.25 9.31 9.82
CA GLU A 429 8.57 10.47 10.39
C GLU A 429 7.25 10.75 9.65
N ASN A 430 6.82 11.97 9.61
CA ASN A 430 5.53 12.42 9.13
C ASN A 430 5.11 11.85 7.77
N ILE A 431 3.81 11.65 7.59
CA ILE A 431 3.20 11.21 6.33
C ILE A 431 2.51 12.41 5.70
N MET A 432 2.94 12.81 4.50
CA MET A 432 2.28 13.81 3.67
C MET A 432 1.22 13.14 2.81
N ILE A 433 0.08 13.80 2.64
CA ILE A 433 -1.03 13.33 1.81
C ILE A 433 -1.51 14.48 0.94
N LEU A 434 -1.57 14.26 -0.37
CA LEU A 434 -2.06 15.22 -1.36
C LEU A 434 -3.22 14.60 -2.11
N SER A 435 -4.36 15.29 -2.18
CA SER A 435 -5.51 14.89 -2.98
C SER A 435 -5.66 15.76 -4.22
N PHE A 436 -5.88 15.12 -5.34
CA PHE A 436 -6.09 15.76 -6.63
C PHE A 436 -7.47 15.41 -7.16
N ASP A 437 -8.16 16.39 -7.73
CA ASP A 437 -9.45 16.19 -8.39
C ASP A 437 -9.30 15.50 -9.76
N LYS A 438 -10.40 15.26 -10.46
CA LYS A 438 -10.43 14.65 -11.79
C LYS A 438 -9.73 15.51 -12.87
N ASP A 439 -9.59 16.81 -12.63
CA ASP A 439 -8.92 17.75 -13.50
C ASP A 439 -7.45 17.98 -13.06
N GLU A 440 -6.96 17.10 -12.15
CA GLU A 440 -5.61 17.07 -11.57
C GLU A 440 -5.21 18.36 -10.85
N ASN A 441 -6.18 19.10 -10.26
CA ASN A 441 -5.89 20.21 -9.36
C ASN A 441 -5.85 19.73 -7.92
N VAL A 442 -5.02 20.36 -7.09
CA VAL A 442 -4.96 20.04 -5.65
C VAL A 442 -6.28 20.43 -4.97
N GLU A 443 -7.00 19.45 -4.41
CA GLU A 443 -8.18 19.69 -3.60
C GLU A 443 -7.80 20.07 -2.17
N TRP A 444 -6.91 19.28 -1.58
CA TRP A 444 -6.40 19.48 -0.24
C TRP A 444 -5.05 18.80 -0.05
N SER A 445 -4.32 19.27 0.94
CA SER A 445 -3.09 18.64 1.43
C SER A 445 -3.16 18.50 2.95
N ASN A 446 -2.54 17.46 3.49
CA ASN A 446 -2.47 17.22 4.92
C ASN A 446 -1.21 16.47 5.31
N VAL A 447 -0.86 16.53 6.59
CA VAL A 447 0.27 15.80 7.15
C VAL A 447 -0.17 15.08 8.42
N ILE A 448 0.05 13.77 8.49
CA ILE A 448 -0.10 12.98 9.71
C ILE A 448 1.24 13.00 10.46
N PRO A 449 1.29 13.66 11.63
CA PRO A 449 2.52 13.72 12.40
C PRO A 449 2.81 12.38 13.07
N LYS A 450 4.02 11.89 12.90
CA LYS A 450 4.56 10.74 13.64
C LYS A 450 6.08 10.84 13.73
N SER A 451 6.67 10.14 14.69
CA SER A 451 8.11 10.01 14.81
C SER A 451 8.43 8.61 15.32
N GLN A 452 9.15 7.87 14.52
CA GLN A 452 9.49 6.48 14.78
C GLN A 452 10.99 6.28 14.57
N TYR A 453 11.57 5.37 15.34
CA TYR A 453 12.90 4.85 15.05
C TYR A 453 13.02 3.39 15.51
N ASP A 454 13.93 2.66 14.88
CA ASP A 454 14.33 1.32 15.28
C ASP A 454 15.83 1.14 15.01
N ASP A 455 16.52 0.43 15.91
CA ASP A 455 17.97 0.23 15.85
C ASP A 455 18.38 -1.07 15.15
N GLU A 456 17.42 -1.94 14.82
CA GLU A 456 17.68 -3.27 14.26
C GLU A 456 17.10 -3.46 12.86
N THR A 457 15.89 -2.94 12.61
CA THR A 457 15.18 -3.20 11.35
C THR A 457 14.23 -2.07 10.97
N ASP A 458 14.02 -1.91 9.66
CA ASP A 458 13.02 -0.99 9.13
C ASP A 458 11.58 -1.55 9.18
N ALA A 459 11.42 -2.82 9.52
CA ALA A 459 10.09 -3.46 9.60
C ALA A 459 9.19 -2.86 10.68
N MET A 460 9.79 -2.37 11.79
CA MET A 460 9.09 -1.81 12.94
C MET A 460 8.67 -0.34 12.76
N VAL A 461 9.22 0.33 11.76
CA VAL A 461 8.90 1.72 11.41
C VAL A 461 8.01 1.79 10.17
N SER A 462 7.64 3.02 9.73
CA SER A 462 6.69 3.25 8.63
C SER A 462 5.26 2.83 9.00
N HIS A 463 4.43 2.53 8.03
CA HIS A 463 2.99 2.28 8.25
C HIS A 463 2.46 1.19 7.31
N THR A 464 1.33 0.61 7.69
CA THR A 464 0.46 -0.16 6.79
C THR A 464 -0.66 0.76 6.32
N LEU A 465 -0.80 0.92 5.01
CA LEU A 465 -1.93 1.62 4.42
C LEU A 465 -3.09 0.65 4.21
N MET A 466 -4.30 1.08 4.60
CA MET A 466 -5.53 0.37 4.35
C MET A 466 -6.59 1.30 3.77
N ASN A 467 -7.19 0.90 2.65
CA ASN A 467 -8.26 1.62 1.98
C ASN A 467 -9.60 0.90 2.22
N THR A 468 -10.47 1.51 3.04
CA THR A 468 -11.80 0.98 3.33
C THR A 468 -12.86 1.44 2.32
N GLY A 469 -12.48 2.25 1.34
CA GLY A 469 -13.36 2.85 0.33
C GLY A 469 -13.99 4.18 0.76
N GLY A 470 -14.10 4.44 2.05
CA GLY A 470 -14.55 5.72 2.62
C GLY A 470 -13.43 6.52 3.26
N GLU A 471 -12.45 5.83 3.81
CA GLU A 471 -11.30 6.40 4.49
C GLU A 471 -10.02 5.62 4.16
N LEU A 472 -8.90 6.31 4.22
CA LEU A 472 -7.57 5.72 4.20
C LEU A 472 -7.06 5.66 5.65
N HIS A 473 -6.74 4.47 6.12
CA HIS A 473 -6.19 4.24 7.44
C HIS A 473 -4.70 4.01 7.36
N PHE A 474 -3.96 4.66 8.25
CA PHE A 474 -2.51 4.53 8.41
C PHE A 474 -2.24 3.90 9.77
N LEU A 475 -1.81 2.65 9.74
CA LEU A 475 -1.49 1.89 10.94
C LEU A 475 0.01 1.96 11.19
N PHE A 476 0.44 2.51 12.30
CA PHE A 476 1.85 2.68 12.62
C PHE A 476 2.13 2.63 14.12
N ASN A 477 3.36 2.28 14.47
CA ASN A 477 3.80 2.21 15.86
C ASN A 477 4.09 3.60 16.43
N LEU A 478 3.64 3.88 17.65
CA LEU A 478 4.08 5.03 18.44
C LEU A 478 4.39 4.59 19.86
N TYR A 479 5.38 5.25 20.48
CA TYR A 479 5.66 5.09 21.90
C TYR A 479 4.65 5.89 22.72
N GLU A 480 3.84 5.18 23.52
CA GLU A 480 2.97 5.77 24.52
C GLU A 480 3.37 5.25 25.91
N ARG A 481 3.76 6.14 26.82
CA ARG A 481 4.18 5.79 28.18
C ARG A 481 5.19 4.63 28.25
N ARG A 482 6.22 4.65 27.39
CA ARG A 482 7.28 3.62 27.27
C ARG A 482 6.81 2.26 26.70
N THR A 483 5.65 2.19 26.11
CA THR A 483 5.16 1.00 25.41
C THR A 483 4.96 1.33 23.95
N LEU A 484 5.46 0.49 23.07
CA LEU A 484 5.22 0.61 21.64
C LEU A 484 3.81 0.09 21.34
N LEU A 485 2.95 0.94 20.80
CA LEU A 485 1.56 0.61 20.51
C LEU A 485 1.22 0.92 19.06
N LEU A 486 0.38 0.08 18.47
CA LEU A 486 -0.12 0.33 17.12
C LEU A 486 -1.24 1.36 17.16
N ASN A 487 -1.04 2.46 16.45
CA ASN A 487 -1.99 3.55 16.31
C ASN A 487 -2.65 3.50 14.95
N ASP A 488 -3.90 3.96 14.86
CA ASP A 488 -4.64 4.15 13.64
C ASP A 488 -5.00 5.62 13.47
N HIS A 489 -4.58 6.20 12.35
CA HIS A 489 -5.01 7.51 11.89
C HIS A 489 -5.69 7.35 10.55
N SER A 490 -6.93 7.82 10.42
CA SER A 490 -7.63 7.80 9.15
C SER A 490 -7.75 9.20 8.54
N ILE A 491 -7.88 9.23 7.22
CA ILE A 491 -8.22 10.43 6.47
C ILE A 491 -9.39 10.12 5.54
N ASN A 492 -10.41 10.97 5.57
CA ASN A 492 -11.59 10.83 4.73
C ASN A 492 -11.45 11.61 3.40
N ALA A 493 -12.45 11.51 2.53
CA ALA A 493 -12.46 12.18 1.23
C ALA A 493 -12.36 13.72 1.31
N SER A 494 -12.75 14.34 2.42
CA SER A 494 -12.62 15.80 2.62
C SER A 494 -11.26 16.23 3.20
N GLY A 495 -10.32 15.31 3.37
CA GLY A 495 -9.00 15.58 3.95
C GLY A 495 -9.00 15.69 5.47
N ARG A 496 -10.10 15.37 6.16
CA ARG A 496 -10.14 15.41 7.62
C ARG A 496 -9.43 14.19 8.20
N VAL A 497 -8.41 14.46 9.01
CA VAL A 497 -7.69 13.42 9.76
C VAL A 497 -8.43 13.12 11.07
N THR A 498 -8.61 11.84 11.36
CA THR A 498 -9.17 11.32 12.62
C THR A 498 -8.17 10.36 13.25
N ARG A 499 -7.89 10.55 14.55
CA ARG A 499 -7.12 9.59 15.34
C ARG A 499 -8.10 8.64 16.02
N HIS A 500 -7.98 7.36 15.75
CA HIS A 500 -8.76 6.32 16.39
C HIS A 500 -8.14 5.88 17.73
N PRO A 501 -8.92 5.20 18.59
CA PRO A 501 -8.35 4.61 19.80
C PRO A 501 -7.19 3.68 19.47
N THR A 502 -6.13 3.76 20.27
CA THR A 502 -4.94 2.92 20.11
C THR A 502 -5.29 1.44 20.24
N LEU A 503 -4.80 0.63 19.34
CA LEU A 503 -5.01 -0.83 19.35
C LEU A 503 -4.23 -1.45 20.51
N LYS A 504 -4.93 -2.25 21.32
CA LYS A 504 -4.32 -2.91 22.48
C LYS A 504 -3.46 -4.10 22.03
N ASN A 505 -2.23 -4.13 22.48
CA ASN A 505 -1.37 -5.29 22.31
C ASN A 505 -1.91 -6.49 23.12
N LEU A 506 -1.66 -7.70 22.60
CA LEU A 506 -2.06 -8.95 23.27
C LEU A 506 -1.41 -9.07 24.64
N ASP A 507 -0.11 -8.78 24.70
CA ASP A 507 0.73 -8.82 25.90
C ASP A 507 1.75 -7.68 25.89
N ARG A 508 2.33 -7.38 27.06
CA ARG A 508 3.47 -6.48 27.15
C ARG A 508 4.66 -7.10 26.40
N GLY A 509 5.13 -6.42 25.34
CA GLY A 509 6.26 -6.85 24.54
C GLY A 509 5.89 -7.44 23.17
N THR A 510 4.63 -7.33 22.74
CA THR A 510 4.27 -7.53 21.33
C THR A 510 4.63 -6.29 20.54
N GLU A 511 5.46 -6.44 19.52
CA GLU A 511 5.92 -5.37 18.61
C GLU A 511 5.40 -5.63 17.21
N PHE A 512 4.70 -4.66 16.64
CA PHE A 512 4.13 -4.77 15.30
C PHE A 512 5.14 -4.39 14.23
N MET A 513 5.04 -5.02 13.06
CA MET A 513 5.81 -4.73 11.86
C MET A 513 4.92 -4.06 10.80
N PRO A 514 4.55 -2.78 10.98
CA PRO A 514 3.57 -2.13 10.12
C PRO A 514 4.03 -2.02 8.68
N ARG A 515 5.32 -1.91 8.42
CA ARG A 515 5.86 -1.88 7.06
C ARG A 515 5.57 -3.16 6.26
N LEU A 516 5.37 -4.28 6.93
CA LEU A 516 5.09 -5.58 6.32
C LEU A 516 3.61 -5.95 6.36
N GLY A 517 2.77 -5.04 6.84
CA GLY A 517 1.33 -5.23 6.87
C GLY A 517 0.72 -5.27 5.47
N LYS A 518 -0.36 -6.02 5.33
CA LYS A 518 -1.07 -6.19 4.05
C LYS A 518 -2.57 -6.15 4.25
N GLN A 519 -3.25 -5.34 3.48
CA GLN A 519 -4.71 -5.37 3.38
C GLN A 519 -5.14 -6.67 2.70
N ILE A 520 -6.07 -7.41 3.31
CA ILE A 520 -6.56 -8.70 2.82
C ILE A 520 -8.04 -8.68 2.40
N SER A 521 -8.76 -7.64 2.79
CA SER A 521 -10.15 -7.37 2.37
C SER A 521 -10.46 -5.89 2.45
N ALA A 522 -11.66 -5.46 2.05
CA ALA A 522 -12.10 -4.07 2.18
C ALA A 522 -12.06 -3.55 3.63
N THR A 523 -12.21 -4.43 4.62
CA THR A 523 -12.32 -4.09 6.04
C THR A 523 -11.31 -4.79 6.93
N SER A 524 -10.31 -5.48 6.37
CA SER A 524 -9.35 -6.24 7.20
C SER A 524 -7.93 -6.15 6.66
N ALA A 525 -6.98 -6.00 7.58
CA ALA A 525 -5.55 -6.08 7.30
C ALA A 525 -4.87 -7.10 8.22
N ILE A 526 -3.77 -7.68 7.74
CA ILE A 526 -2.85 -8.47 8.55
C ILE A 526 -1.60 -7.65 8.81
N VAL A 527 -1.23 -7.47 10.07
CA VAL A 527 0.02 -6.86 10.48
C VAL A 527 0.85 -7.92 11.19
N PRO A 528 2.01 -8.30 10.64
CA PRO A 528 2.92 -9.21 11.33
C PRO A 528 3.41 -8.57 12.63
N CYS A 529 3.68 -9.38 13.62
CA CYS A 529 4.21 -8.90 14.89
C CYS A 529 5.15 -9.93 15.53
N GLN A 530 6.02 -9.43 16.37
CA GLN A 530 6.98 -10.21 17.13
C GLN A 530 6.59 -10.21 18.60
N PHE A 531 6.66 -11.37 19.20
CA PHE A 531 6.52 -11.54 20.64
C PHE A 531 7.66 -12.42 21.17
N ARG A 532 8.54 -11.88 22.00
CA ARG A 532 9.69 -12.62 22.56
C ARG A 532 10.48 -13.42 21.53
N ASN A 533 10.79 -12.85 20.38
CA ASN A 533 11.44 -13.49 19.23
C ASN A 533 10.57 -14.53 18.47
N TYR A 534 9.30 -14.69 18.79
CA TYR A 534 8.38 -15.52 18.03
C TYR A 534 7.58 -14.67 17.06
N LEU A 535 7.39 -15.19 15.84
CA LEU A 535 6.55 -14.57 14.83
C LEU A 535 5.08 -14.86 15.14
N THR A 536 4.25 -13.84 15.10
CA THR A 536 2.80 -13.94 15.19
C THR A 536 2.16 -12.94 14.20
N PHE A 537 0.88 -13.08 13.93
CA PHE A 537 0.16 -12.26 12.98
C PHE A 537 -1.10 -11.71 13.62
N ALA A 538 -1.28 -10.41 13.52
CA ALA A 538 -2.46 -9.72 13.99
C ALA A 538 -3.38 -9.39 12.81
N LYS A 539 -4.62 -9.85 12.86
CA LYS A 539 -5.69 -9.43 11.97
C LYS A 539 -6.43 -8.28 12.62
N ILE A 540 -6.56 -7.19 11.90
CA ILE A 540 -7.28 -5.99 12.32
C ILE A 540 -8.50 -5.84 11.43
N ASP A 541 -9.68 -5.83 12.05
CA ASP A 541 -10.98 -5.61 11.40
C ASP A 541 -11.50 -4.21 11.75
N PHE A 542 -12.00 -3.49 10.72
CA PHE A 542 -12.54 -2.12 10.78
C PHE A 542 -14.04 -2.08 10.66
#